data_b71949fccd398700da3401da4f39b8f9
#
_entry.id   b71949fccd398700da3401da4f39b8f9
#
_cell.length_a   1.000
_cell.length_b   1.000
_cell.length_c   1.000
_cell.angle_alpha   90.00
_cell.angle_beta   90.00
_cell.angle_gamma   90.00
#
_symmetry.space_group_name_H-M   'P 1'
#
loop_
_entity.id
_entity.type
_entity.pdbx_description
1 polymer ?
#
loop_
_entity_poly.entity_id
_entity_poly.type
_entity_poly.pdbx_seq_one_letter_code
_entity_poly.pdbx_strand_id
1 'polypeptide(L)'
;MAIHPEVFSRTEHGFAVTGLRTAAAELAMVPALGGRIVSLRSRRTGREWCWHQPRPDWLWANQPGDNFGLSPQAGVDECVPSVAGCTWRGRTIPDHGEVWAEAWTLDATELAAGRLSAMVALKISPFVFQRTIRAEATGGFVFDYALTNRGREPEEFMWCLHPLFTIAAGDRLELPAEVSSLRLNGGLGDRPINFGDTWAYPEPFAGIRLDRLETPGMPQGCVKGFAGPLQSGRAAIVNDATGDRLELEWDVRAAPYLGLWLNRGHAGFHHVALEPTNAAPDSLQDAVEKWQQFAMIGPGATVQWSVQWQVS
;
A
#
# COMPACT_ATOMS: atom_id res chain seq x y z
N MET A 1 -27.97 4.77 -16.35
CA MET A 1 -27.55 3.40 -16.65
C MET A 1 -26.46 3.05 -15.65
N ALA A 2 -26.62 1.97 -14.90
CA ALA A 2 -25.54 1.46 -14.06
C ALA A 2 -24.40 1.04 -14.99
N ILE A 3 -23.22 1.66 -14.86
CA ILE A 3 -22.03 1.28 -15.60
C ILE A 3 -21.54 0.01 -14.90
N HIS A 4 -21.79 -1.16 -15.50
CA HIS A 4 -21.18 -2.39 -15.03
C HIS A 4 -19.70 -2.35 -15.42
N PRO A 5 -18.77 -2.57 -14.48
CA PRO A 5 -17.36 -2.64 -14.81
C PRO A 5 -17.12 -3.83 -15.73
N GLU A 6 -16.24 -3.66 -16.69
CA GLU A 6 -15.80 -4.76 -17.53
C GLU A 6 -14.76 -5.57 -16.77
N VAL A 7 -15.05 -6.84 -16.53
CA VAL A 7 -14.07 -7.81 -16.03
C VAL A 7 -13.25 -8.32 -17.20
N PHE A 8 -11.93 -8.35 -17.02
CA PHE A 8 -11.02 -8.93 -18.02
C PHE A 8 -10.02 -9.88 -17.38
N SER A 9 -9.46 -10.77 -18.18
CA SER A 9 -8.37 -11.66 -17.78
C SER A 9 -7.31 -11.72 -18.86
N ARG A 10 -6.05 -11.86 -18.44
CA ARG A 10 -4.90 -12.07 -19.32
C ARG A 10 -3.86 -12.93 -18.62
N THR A 11 -2.83 -13.32 -19.33
CA THR A 11 -1.64 -13.95 -18.74
C THR A 11 -0.47 -12.96 -18.81
N GLU A 12 0.27 -12.81 -17.73
CA GLU A 12 1.45 -11.94 -17.67
C GLU A 12 2.56 -12.65 -16.88
N HIS A 13 3.75 -12.77 -17.45
CA HIS A 13 4.87 -13.56 -16.86
C HIS A 13 4.49 -14.96 -16.40
N GLY A 14 3.54 -15.61 -17.08
CA GLY A 14 3.06 -16.95 -16.72
C GLY A 14 1.97 -16.98 -15.64
N PHE A 15 1.58 -15.85 -15.07
CA PHE A 15 0.52 -15.74 -14.06
C PHE A 15 -0.81 -15.32 -14.66
N ALA A 16 -1.89 -15.88 -14.13
CA ALA A 16 -3.23 -15.43 -14.44
C ALA A 16 -3.47 -14.06 -13.78
N VAL A 17 -3.79 -13.06 -14.58
CA VAL A 17 -4.14 -11.70 -14.17
C VAL A 17 -5.62 -11.51 -14.37
N THR A 18 -6.30 -10.98 -13.37
CA THR A 18 -7.73 -10.61 -13.46
C THR A 18 -7.87 -9.13 -13.13
N GLY A 19 -8.73 -8.41 -13.85
CA GLY A 19 -8.87 -6.98 -13.67
C GLY A 19 -10.26 -6.44 -13.89
N LEU A 20 -10.42 -5.17 -13.50
CA LEU A 20 -11.62 -4.36 -13.71
C LEU A 20 -11.27 -3.17 -14.58
N ARG A 21 -12.18 -2.84 -15.51
CA ARG A 21 -12.07 -1.65 -16.34
C ARG A 21 -13.26 -0.74 -16.11
N THR A 22 -12.99 0.53 -15.82
CA THR A 22 -13.95 1.61 -15.70
C THR A 22 -13.83 2.59 -16.88
N ALA A 23 -14.58 3.67 -16.88
CA ALA A 23 -14.42 4.74 -17.85
C ALA A 23 -13.06 5.47 -17.68
N ALA A 24 -12.55 5.60 -16.45
CA ALA A 24 -11.36 6.38 -16.12
C ALA A 24 -10.08 5.55 -16.07
N ALA A 25 -10.15 4.30 -15.61
CA ALA A 25 -8.95 3.50 -15.34
C ALA A 25 -9.15 2.00 -15.59
N GLU A 26 -8.03 1.30 -15.69
CA GLU A 26 -7.94 -0.15 -15.67
C GLU A 26 -7.07 -0.58 -14.49
N LEU A 27 -7.57 -1.53 -13.70
CA LEU A 27 -6.86 -2.13 -12.56
C LEU A 27 -6.69 -3.63 -12.80
N ALA A 28 -5.50 -4.17 -12.53
CA ALA A 28 -5.18 -5.57 -12.72
C ALA A 28 -4.52 -6.17 -11.48
N MET A 29 -4.93 -7.38 -11.10
CA MET A 29 -4.50 -8.11 -9.90
C MET A 29 -4.04 -9.52 -10.26
N VAL A 30 -3.04 -10.04 -9.52
CA VAL A 30 -2.56 -11.42 -9.58
C VAL A 30 -2.89 -12.13 -8.27
N PRO A 31 -3.98 -12.92 -8.20
CA PRO A 31 -4.37 -13.60 -6.96
C PRO A 31 -3.30 -14.56 -6.44
N ALA A 32 -2.59 -15.24 -7.33
CA ALA A 32 -1.53 -16.20 -6.98
C ALA A 32 -0.29 -15.58 -6.34
N LEU A 33 -0.14 -14.26 -6.37
CA LEU A 33 0.99 -13.51 -5.83
C LEU A 33 0.53 -12.52 -4.76
N GLY A 34 -0.06 -12.98 -3.68
CA GLY A 34 -0.49 -12.13 -2.57
C GLY A 34 -1.67 -11.20 -2.92
N GLY A 35 -2.46 -11.54 -3.96
CA GLY A 35 -3.49 -10.62 -4.45
C GLY A 35 -2.90 -9.29 -4.96
N ARG A 36 -1.63 -9.27 -5.34
CA ARG A 36 -0.89 -8.08 -5.77
C ARG A 36 -1.58 -7.37 -6.93
N ILE A 37 -1.77 -6.05 -6.79
CA ILE A 37 -2.22 -5.22 -7.90
C ILE A 37 -0.98 -4.86 -8.72
N VAL A 38 -0.94 -5.32 -9.95
CA VAL A 38 0.23 -5.18 -10.83
C VAL A 38 0.09 -4.05 -11.83
N SER A 39 -1.10 -3.46 -11.97
CA SER A 39 -1.33 -2.34 -12.87
C SER A 39 -2.52 -1.51 -12.38
N LEU A 40 -2.36 -0.19 -12.43
CA LEU A 40 -3.42 0.80 -12.33
C LEU A 40 -3.16 1.85 -13.40
N ARG A 41 -3.89 1.79 -14.50
CA ARG A 41 -3.61 2.60 -15.67
C ARG A 41 -4.71 3.61 -15.95
N SER A 42 -4.34 4.89 -16.07
CA SER A 42 -5.25 5.93 -16.58
C SER A 42 -5.64 5.64 -18.03
N ARG A 43 -6.94 5.64 -18.32
CA ARG A 43 -7.43 5.51 -19.70
C ARG A 43 -7.35 6.81 -20.49
N ARG A 44 -7.29 7.94 -19.79
CA ARG A 44 -7.17 9.26 -20.41
C ARG A 44 -5.77 9.49 -20.97
N THR A 45 -4.73 9.24 -20.15
CA THR A 45 -3.34 9.57 -20.50
C THR A 45 -2.49 8.35 -20.81
N GLY A 46 -2.96 7.16 -20.44
CA GLY A 46 -2.19 5.92 -20.53
C GLY A 46 -1.13 5.77 -19.44
N ARG A 47 -1.09 6.70 -18.45
CA ARG A 47 -0.14 6.63 -17.34
C ARG A 47 -0.36 5.35 -16.52
N GLU A 48 0.73 4.57 -16.32
CA GLU A 48 0.78 3.48 -15.36
C GLU A 48 1.19 4.04 -14.00
N TRP A 49 0.35 3.82 -13.00
CA TRP A 49 0.61 4.27 -11.64
C TRP A 49 1.40 3.26 -10.81
N CYS A 50 1.25 1.95 -11.11
CA CYS A 50 2.01 0.92 -10.43
C CYS A 50 3.47 0.93 -10.90
N TRP A 51 4.39 1.10 -9.97
CA TRP A 51 5.80 0.98 -10.27
C TRP A 51 6.20 -0.50 -10.37
N HIS A 52 7.07 -0.82 -11.31
CA HIS A 52 7.69 -2.13 -11.47
C HIS A 52 9.20 -1.94 -11.49
N GLN A 53 9.94 -2.85 -10.86
CA GLN A 53 11.39 -2.80 -10.98
C GLN A 53 11.81 -2.91 -12.46
N PRO A 54 12.86 -2.15 -12.87
CA PRO A 54 13.22 -1.98 -14.30
C PRO A 54 13.98 -3.20 -14.83
N ARG A 55 13.29 -4.34 -14.94
CA ARG A 55 13.83 -5.57 -15.54
C ARG A 55 12.74 -6.30 -16.33
N PRO A 56 13.09 -7.05 -17.39
CA PRO A 56 12.10 -7.74 -18.23
C PRO A 56 11.25 -8.77 -17.48
N ASP A 57 11.86 -9.47 -16.52
CA ASP A 57 11.25 -10.49 -15.67
C ASP A 57 10.91 -9.93 -14.28
N TRP A 58 10.17 -8.83 -14.24
CA TRP A 58 9.85 -8.11 -13.01
C TRP A 58 8.81 -8.79 -12.11
N LEU A 59 8.15 -9.85 -12.56
CA LEU A 59 7.11 -10.56 -11.82
C LEU A 59 7.42 -12.06 -11.74
N TRP A 60 7.65 -12.55 -10.52
CA TRP A 60 7.85 -13.96 -10.20
C TRP A 60 7.25 -14.31 -8.85
N ALA A 61 7.08 -15.62 -8.55
CA ALA A 61 6.59 -16.06 -7.26
C ALA A 61 7.67 -15.91 -6.19
N ASN A 62 7.32 -15.29 -5.08
CA ASN A 62 8.10 -15.27 -3.86
C ASN A 62 7.54 -16.30 -2.86
N GLN A 63 8.36 -16.64 -1.87
CA GLN A 63 7.99 -17.60 -0.84
C GLN A 63 7.76 -16.88 0.50
N PRO A 64 6.90 -17.42 1.38
CA PRO A 64 6.77 -16.92 2.73
C PRO A 64 8.13 -16.84 3.44
N GLY A 65 8.46 -15.67 3.98
CA GLY A 65 9.74 -15.40 4.64
C GLY A 65 10.85 -14.88 3.74
N ASP A 66 10.61 -14.73 2.43
CA ASP A 66 11.53 -14.03 1.55
C ASP A 66 11.71 -12.57 1.99
N ASN A 67 12.89 -12.02 1.72
CA ASN A 67 13.16 -10.61 1.91
C ASN A 67 12.49 -9.81 0.80
N PHE A 68 11.65 -8.84 1.16
CA PHE A 68 10.91 -8.01 0.20
C PHE A 68 11.84 -7.26 -0.75
N GLY A 69 12.96 -6.73 -0.23
CA GLY A 69 13.93 -6.00 -1.04
C GLY A 69 14.62 -6.84 -2.13
N LEU A 70 14.58 -8.17 -2.02
CA LEU A 70 15.13 -9.13 -2.99
C LEU A 70 14.04 -9.82 -3.83
N SER A 71 12.78 -9.53 -3.54
CA SER A 71 11.59 -10.10 -4.19
C SER A 71 11.11 -9.23 -5.35
N PRO A 72 10.09 -9.66 -6.13
CA PRO A 72 9.51 -8.85 -7.19
C PRO A 72 8.84 -7.61 -6.60
N GLN A 73 9.57 -6.50 -6.59
CA GLN A 73 9.04 -5.22 -6.16
C GLN A 73 8.21 -4.62 -7.29
N ALA A 74 6.91 -4.68 -7.17
CA ALA A 74 6.01 -4.22 -8.20
C ALA A 74 4.60 -3.94 -7.66
N GLY A 75 4.02 -2.82 -8.08
CA GLY A 75 2.62 -2.53 -7.85
C GLY A 75 2.25 -2.37 -6.39
N VAL A 76 1.20 -3.05 -5.94
CA VAL A 76 0.62 -2.83 -4.61
C VAL A 76 0.44 -4.15 -3.89
N ASP A 77 1.09 -4.24 -2.75
CA ASP A 77 0.94 -5.34 -1.81
C ASP A 77 0.12 -4.91 -0.58
N GLU A 78 -0.34 -5.90 0.16
CA GLU A 78 -0.92 -5.71 1.50
C GLU A 78 0.05 -6.26 2.53
N CYS A 79 0.20 -5.57 3.65
CA CYS A 79 1.01 -6.04 4.77
C CYS A 79 0.12 -6.33 5.97
N VAL A 80 0.09 -7.59 6.41
CA VAL A 80 -0.63 -8.07 7.60
C VAL A 80 0.15 -9.24 8.20
N PRO A 81 0.38 -9.31 9.50
CA PRO A 81 0.00 -8.39 10.56
C PRO A 81 1.10 -7.38 10.93
N SER A 82 2.12 -7.20 10.10
CA SER A 82 3.24 -6.27 10.27
C SER A 82 3.80 -5.89 8.91
N VAL A 83 4.44 -4.73 8.79
CA VAL A 83 5.26 -4.39 7.61
C VAL A 83 6.66 -4.95 7.81
N ALA A 84 7.38 -4.48 8.82
CA ALA A 84 8.71 -5.04 9.10
C ALA A 84 8.62 -6.39 9.80
N GLY A 85 9.55 -7.30 9.48
CA GLY A 85 9.69 -8.56 10.20
C GLY A 85 9.95 -8.34 11.69
N CYS A 86 9.29 -9.11 12.55
CA CYS A 86 9.42 -8.98 14.00
C CYS A 86 9.07 -10.28 14.73
N THR A 87 9.30 -10.31 16.05
CA THR A 87 8.79 -11.38 16.91
C THR A 87 7.70 -10.82 17.81
N TRP A 88 6.50 -11.37 17.69
CA TRP A 88 5.37 -10.95 18.51
C TRP A 88 4.64 -12.15 19.11
N ARG A 89 4.43 -12.15 20.43
CA ARG A 89 3.80 -13.25 21.18
C ARG A 89 4.39 -14.63 20.86
N GLY A 90 5.73 -14.69 20.73
CA GLY A 90 6.46 -15.94 20.43
C GLY A 90 6.33 -16.42 18.97
N ARG A 91 5.72 -15.65 18.09
CA ARG A 91 5.64 -15.93 16.66
C ARG A 91 6.63 -15.06 15.90
N THR A 92 7.36 -15.64 14.96
CA THR A 92 8.22 -14.89 14.03
C THR A 92 7.37 -14.46 12.84
N ILE A 93 7.06 -13.18 12.77
CA ILE A 93 6.33 -12.57 11.67
C ILE A 93 7.34 -12.19 10.59
N PRO A 94 7.15 -12.63 9.34
CA PRO A 94 8.10 -12.36 8.26
C PRO A 94 8.06 -10.90 7.80
N ASP A 95 9.05 -10.52 7.02
CA ASP A 95 9.13 -9.23 6.34
C ASP A 95 7.91 -9.01 5.43
N HIS A 96 7.27 -7.84 5.53
CA HIS A 96 5.99 -7.46 4.89
C HIS A 96 4.79 -8.34 5.29
N GLY A 97 4.90 -9.07 6.42
CA GLY A 97 3.82 -9.90 6.93
C GLY A 97 3.60 -11.18 6.14
N GLU A 98 2.41 -11.74 6.24
CA GLU A 98 2.14 -13.08 5.73
C GLU A 98 1.38 -13.08 4.39
N VAL A 99 0.63 -12.02 4.09
CA VAL A 99 -0.37 -12.07 3.01
C VAL A 99 0.22 -11.86 1.61
N TRP A 100 1.32 -11.10 1.47
CA TRP A 100 1.92 -10.74 0.18
C TRP A 100 2.61 -11.90 -0.55
N ALA A 101 3.05 -12.92 0.20
CA ALA A 101 3.77 -14.09 -0.32
C ALA A 101 2.89 -15.34 -0.46
N GLU A 102 1.61 -15.24 -0.11
CA GLU A 102 0.67 -16.36 -0.21
C GLU A 102 -0.27 -16.21 -1.42
N ALA A 103 -0.68 -17.32 -1.98
CA ALA A 103 -1.72 -17.30 -3.01
C ALA A 103 -3.09 -17.05 -2.37
N TRP A 104 -3.84 -16.07 -2.89
CA TRP A 104 -5.20 -15.77 -2.44
C TRP A 104 -6.22 -16.53 -3.29
N THR A 105 -7.28 -16.99 -2.64
CA THR A 105 -8.41 -17.63 -3.31
C THR A 105 -9.38 -16.59 -3.82
N LEU A 106 -9.56 -16.51 -5.14
CA LEU A 106 -10.52 -15.65 -5.80
C LEU A 106 -11.93 -16.24 -5.71
N ASP A 107 -12.92 -15.41 -5.36
CA ASP A 107 -14.34 -15.78 -5.35
C ASP A 107 -14.92 -15.67 -6.76
N ALA A 108 -15.27 -16.83 -7.35
CA ALA A 108 -15.83 -16.88 -8.69
C ALA A 108 -17.23 -16.24 -8.80
N THR A 109 -18.01 -16.23 -7.72
CA THR A 109 -19.35 -15.62 -7.69
C THR A 109 -19.24 -14.10 -7.71
N GLU A 110 -18.33 -13.54 -6.90
CA GLU A 110 -18.05 -12.12 -6.89
C GLU A 110 -17.45 -11.67 -8.22
N LEU A 111 -16.57 -12.46 -8.80
CA LEU A 111 -15.99 -12.19 -10.13
C LEU A 111 -17.08 -12.12 -11.21
N ALA A 112 -18.00 -13.06 -11.22
CA ALA A 112 -19.14 -13.07 -12.16
C ALA A 112 -20.07 -11.86 -11.95
N ALA A 113 -20.09 -11.30 -10.73
CA ALA A 113 -20.83 -10.09 -10.39
C ALA A 113 -20.04 -8.79 -10.66
N GLY A 114 -18.85 -8.87 -11.28
CA GLY A 114 -18.03 -7.70 -11.61
C GLY A 114 -17.22 -7.15 -10.44
N ARG A 115 -16.89 -7.97 -9.45
CA ARG A 115 -16.06 -7.62 -8.29
C ARG A 115 -14.89 -8.58 -8.15
N LEU A 116 -13.72 -8.07 -7.76
CA LEU A 116 -12.55 -8.91 -7.47
C LEU A 116 -12.49 -9.14 -5.97
N SER A 117 -13.09 -10.22 -5.50
CA SER A 117 -13.03 -10.61 -4.08
C SER A 117 -12.07 -11.79 -3.93
N ALA A 118 -11.07 -11.63 -3.06
CA ALA A 118 -10.10 -12.67 -2.79
C ALA A 118 -9.74 -12.70 -1.29
N MET A 119 -9.40 -13.90 -0.81
CA MET A 119 -9.11 -14.12 0.60
C MET A 119 -7.90 -15.03 0.80
N VAL A 120 -7.27 -14.90 1.98
CA VAL A 120 -6.18 -15.75 2.44
C VAL A 120 -6.29 -15.99 3.94
N ALA A 121 -6.04 -17.24 4.37
CA ALA A 121 -5.85 -17.58 5.77
C ALA A 121 -4.35 -17.53 6.09
N LEU A 122 -3.97 -16.75 7.12
CA LEU A 122 -2.60 -16.64 7.55
C LEU A 122 -2.17 -17.92 8.26
N LYS A 123 -0.89 -18.27 8.18
CA LYS A 123 -0.35 -19.52 8.69
C LYS A 123 0.30 -19.41 10.07
N ILE A 124 0.82 -18.22 10.38
CA ILE A 124 1.53 -17.92 11.64
C ILE A 124 0.57 -17.23 12.61
N SER A 125 -0.12 -16.21 12.13
CA SER A 125 -1.10 -15.44 12.89
C SER A 125 -2.51 -16.00 12.69
N PRO A 126 -3.41 -15.91 13.68
CA PRO A 126 -4.73 -16.55 13.60
C PRO A 126 -5.74 -15.73 12.79
N PHE A 127 -5.32 -15.15 11.68
CA PHE A 127 -6.15 -14.27 10.89
C PHE A 127 -6.63 -14.89 9.58
N VAL A 128 -7.78 -14.42 9.12
CA VAL A 128 -8.21 -14.52 7.73
C VAL A 128 -8.37 -13.11 7.20
N PHE A 129 -7.69 -12.82 6.11
CA PHE A 129 -7.73 -11.53 5.44
C PHE A 129 -8.49 -11.66 4.11
N GLN A 130 -9.37 -10.70 3.85
CA GLN A 130 -10.15 -10.61 2.61
C GLN A 130 -10.11 -9.19 2.07
N ARG A 131 -10.02 -9.07 0.74
CA ARG A 131 -10.18 -7.81 0.02
C ARG A 131 -11.13 -8.01 -1.14
N THR A 132 -12.10 -7.09 -1.27
CA THR A 132 -13.02 -7.01 -2.42
C THR A 132 -12.80 -5.67 -3.12
N ILE A 133 -12.46 -5.71 -4.41
CA ILE A 133 -12.31 -4.51 -5.24
C ILE A 133 -13.56 -4.39 -6.10
N ARG A 134 -14.20 -3.24 -6.05
CA ARG A 134 -15.35 -2.89 -6.89
C ARG A 134 -15.13 -1.57 -7.59
N ALA A 135 -15.68 -1.43 -8.79
CA ALA A 135 -15.64 -0.17 -9.52
C ALA A 135 -16.71 0.81 -9.00
N GLU A 136 -16.39 2.09 -9.01
CA GLU A 136 -17.30 3.19 -8.66
C GLU A 136 -17.91 3.82 -9.91
N ALA A 137 -19.09 4.41 -9.75
CA ALA A 137 -19.76 5.14 -10.84
C ALA A 137 -18.96 6.34 -11.33
N THR A 138 -18.11 6.91 -10.49
CA THR A 138 -17.18 8.00 -10.81
C THR A 138 -15.97 7.56 -11.64
N GLY A 139 -15.80 6.23 -11.84
CA GLY A 139 -14.69 5.65 -12.59
C GLY A 139 -13.51 5.22 -11.74
N GLY A 140 -13.56 5.42 -10.42
CA GLY A 140 -12.58 4.92 -9.46
C GLY A 140 -12.83 3.49 -9.01
N PHE A 141 -12.10 3.09 -7.96
CA PHE A 141 -12.21 1.77 -7.33
C PHE A 141 -12.35 1.91 -5.82
N VAL A 142 -13.16 1.04 -5.22
CA VAL A 142 -13.23 0.89 -3.77
C VAL A 142 -12.69 -0.49 -3.41
N PHE A 143 -11.83 -0.49 -2.42
CA PHE A 143 -11.22 -1.65 -1.80
C PHE A 143 -11.89 -1.84 -0.44
N ASP A 144 -12.73 -2.83 -0.33
CA ASP A 144 -13.39 -3.22 0.92
C ASP A 144 -12.57 -4.36 1.54
N TYR A 145 -12.17 -4.18 2.80
CA TYR A 145 -11.33 -5.11 3.54
C TYR A 145 -12.08 -5.73 4.71
N ALA A 146 -11.71 -6.96 5.04
CA ALA A 146 -12.12 -7.62 6.26
C ALA A 146 -10.97 -8.42 6.85
N LEU A 147 -10.73 -8.28 8.16
CA LEU A 147 -9.80 -9.11 8.92
C LEU A 147 -10.56 -9.80 10.05
N THR A 148 -10.50 -11.12 10.07
CA THR A 148 -11.15 -11.95 11.08
C THR A 148 -10.10 -12.62 11.96
N ASN A 149 -10.18 -12.43 13.27
CA ASN A 149 -9.40 -13.20 14.24
C ASN A 149 -10.08 -14.55 14.51
N ARG A 150 -9.46 -15.64 14.07
CA ARG A 150 -9.92 -17.01 14.32
C ARG A 150 -9.31 -17.64 15.58
N GLY A 151 -8.48 -16.90 16.28
CA GLY A 151 -7.91 -17.30 17.56
C GLY A 151 -8.91 -17.24 18.71
N ARG A 152 -8.44 -17.66 19.88
CA ARG A 152 -9.22 -17.66 21.12
C ARG A 152 -8.93 -16.46 22.02
N GLU A 153 -7.91 -15.70 21.67
CA GLU A 153 -7.42 -14.53 22.41
C GLU A 153 -7.53 -13.28 21.55
N PRO A 154 -7.60 -12.09 22.16
CA PRO A 154 -7.43 -10.84 21.43
C PRO A 154 -6.02 -10.77 20.80
N GLU A 155 -5.94 -10.27 19.59
CA GLU A 155 -4.68 -10.14 18.84
C GLU A 155 -4.45 -8.69 18.41
N GLU A 156 -3.25 -8.21 18.65
CA GLU A 156 -2.78 -6.98 18.03
C GLU A 156 -2.44 -7.23 16.57
N PHE A 157 -2.72 -6.24 15.74
CA PHE A 157 -2.40 -6.33 14.31
C PHE A 157 -2.07 -4.98 13.70
N MET A 158 -1.31 -5.04 12.65
CA MET A 158 -1.10 -3.98 11.70
C MET A 158 -1.68 -4.41 10.36
N TRP A 159 -2.37 -3.50 9.70
CA TRP A 159 -2.63 -3.53 8.29
C TRP A 159 -2.00 -2.30 7.65
N CYS A 160 -1.32 -2.48 6.55
CA CYS A 160 -0.76 -1.40 5.76
C CYS A 160 -1.01 -1.67 4.28
N LEU A 161 -1.65 -0.72 3.61
CA LEU A 161 -1.65 -0.69 2.16
C LEU A 161 -0.25 -0.28 1.71
N HIS A 162 0.41 -1.11 0.89
CA HIS A 162 1.81 -0.92 0.53
C HIS A 162 1.98 -0.73 -0.99
N PRO A 163 1.60 0.43 -1.54
CA PRO A 163 1.72 0.72 -2.95
C PRO A 163 3.14 1.17 -3.30
N LEU A 164 3.66 0.74 -4.43
CA LEU A 164 4.80 1.35 -5.07
C LEU A 164 4.28 2.09 -6.31
N PHE A 165 4.24 3.43 -6.24
CA PHE A 165 3.75 4.25 -7.35
C PHE A 165 4.90 4.83 -8.17
N THR A 166 4.67 4.92 -9.48
CA THR A 166 5.59 5.59 -10.41
C THR A 166 5.71 7.08 -10.10
N ILE A 167 6.90 7.62 -10.30
CA ILE A 167 7.17 9.05 -10.25
C ILE A 167 7.43 9.55 -11.67
N ALA A 168 6.73 10.60 -12.06
CA ALA A 168 6.97 11.34 -13.30
C ALA A 168 7.46 12.76 -12.99
N ALA A 169 8.15 13.37 -13.94
CA ALA A 169 8.62 14.74 -13.81
C ALA A 169 7.45 15.69 -13.54
N GLY A 170 7.59 16.52 -12.51
CA GLY A 170 6.55 17.46 -12.07
C GLY A 170 5.53 16.89 -11.09
N ASP A 171 5.64 15.63 -10.70
CA ASP A 171 4.76 15.05 -9.69
C ASP A 171 4.99 15.68 -8.31
N ARG A 172 3.88 15.89 -7.62
CA ARG A 172 3.86 16.37 -6.24
C ARG A 172 2.86 15.60 -5.40
N LEU A 173 3.10 15.59 -4.09
CA LEU A 173 2.19 15.01 -3.10
C LEU A 173 1.24 16.07 -2.56
N GLU A 174 -0.01 15.68 -2.40
CA GLU A 174 -0.98 16.36 -1.56
C GLU A 174 -1.31 15.45 -0.38
N LEU A 175 -0.91 15.86 0.81
CA LEU A 175 -1.27 15.20 2.07
C LEU A 175 -2.33 16.02 2.80
N PRO A 176 -3.01 15.47 3.83
CA PRO A 176 -3.93 16.24 4.65
C PRO A 176 -3.31 17.54 5.17
N ALA A 177 -4.09 18.62 5.19
CA ALA A 177 -3.57 19.94 5.53
C ALA A 177 -2.98 20.05 6.96
N GLU A 178 -3.40 19.17 7.85
CA GLU A 178 -2.87 19.06 9.21
C GLU A 178 -1.49 18.40 9.30
N VAL A 179 -1.02 17.75 8.24
CA VAL A 179 0.30 17.10 8.24
C VAL A 179 1.40 18.16 8.16
N SER A 180 2.00 18.44 9.29
CA SER A 180 3.10 19.39 9.43
C SER A 180 4.44 18.71 9.77
N SER A 181 4.43 17.43 10.06
CA SER A 181 5.63 16.65 10.37
C SER A 181 5.43 15.16 10.09
N LEU A 182 6.56 14.47 9.97
CA LEU A 182 6.65 13.00 9.86
C LEU A 182 7.53 12.48 11.00
N ARG A 183 7.05 11.48 11.73
CA ARG A 183 7.87 10.70 12.66
C ARG A 183 8.57 9.58 11.88
N LEU A 184 9.89 9.55 11.94
CA LEU A 184 10.69 8.70 11.06
C LEU A 184 10.77 7.25 11.57
N ASN A 185 10.56 6.31 10.67
CA ASN A 185 10.86 4.90 10.87
C ASN A 185 12.31 4.58 10.51
N GLY A 186 12.87 5.29 9.52
CA GLY A 186 14.24 5.13 9.07
C GLY A 186 14.46 5.59 7.64
N GLY A 187 15.63 5.28 7.12
CA GLY A 187 16.00 5.60 5.75
C GLY A 187 17.51 5.54 5.52
N LEU A 188 17.90 5.82 4.29
CA LEU A 188 19.30 5.93 3.86
C LEU A 188 19.45 7.18 3.01
N GLY A 189 20.51 7.93 3.24
CA GLY A 189 20.77 9.17 2.48
C GLY A 189 22.01 9.89 3.01
N ASP A 190 22.26 11.07 2.48
CA ASP A 190 23.42 11.90 2.84
C ASP A 190 23.33 12.49 4.24
N ARG A 191 22.19 12.34 4.92
CA ARG A 191 21.94 12.82 6.27
C ARG A 191 21.54 11.66 7.17
N PRO A 192 21.88 11.72 8.48
CA PRO A 192 21.38 10.73 9.43
C PRO A 192 19.85 10.73 9.47
N ILE A 193 19.26 9.54 9.39
CA ILE A 193 17.82 9.31 9.49
C ILE A 193 17.65 8.30 10.62
N ASN A 194 17.33 8.81 11.83
CA ASN A 194 17.25 7.96 13.00
C ASN A 194 15.78 7.57 13.27
N PHE A 195 15.60 6.37 13.79
CA PHE A 195 14.29 5.90 14.24
C PHE A 195 13.71 6.82 15.33
N GLY A 196 12.49 7.28 15.13
CA GLY A 196 11.76 8.13 16.07
C GLY A 196 12.03 9.62 15.94
N ASP A 197 13.02 10.06 15.14
CA ASP A 197 13.21 11.47 14.83
C ASP A 197 11.95 12.06 14.16
N THR A 198 11.81 13.38 14.27
CA THR A 198 10.69 14.08 13.60
C THR A 198 11.23 15.07 12.60
N TRP A 199 10.77 14.96 11.35
CA TRP A 199 11.07 15.92 10.30
C TRP A 199 9.85 16.79 10.00
N ALA A 200 10.08 18.08 9.80
CA ALA A 200 9.03 18.96 9.30
C ALA A 200 8.56 18.51 7.90
N TYR A 201 7.28 18.64 7.64
CA TYR A 201 6.70 18.39 6.33
C TYR A 201 6.02 19.68 5.84
N PRO A 202 6.17 20.07 4.59
CA PRO A 202 6.84 19.35 3.51
C PRO A 202 8.35 19.64 3.39
N GLU A 203 8.91 20.57 4.16
CA GLU A 203 10.29 21.02 4.03
C GLU A 203 11.09 20.77 5.31
N PRO A 204 11.73 19.58 5.46
CA PRO A 204 12.51 19.26 6.65
C PRO A 204 13.81 20.06 6.75
N PHE A 205 14.35 20.50 5.62
CA PHE A 205 15.57 21.31 5.53
C PHE A 205 15.42 22.34 4.42
N ALA A 206 16.08 23.49 4.54
CA ALA A 206 16.01 24.55 3.56
C ALA A 206 16.28 24.05 2.13
N GLY A 207 15.32 24.25 1.24
CA GLY A 207 15.38 23.84 -0.15
C GLY A 207 15.17 22.33 -0.42
N ILE A 208 14.89 21.52 0.61
CA ILE A 208 14.60 20.09 0.46
C ILE A 208 13.14 19.84 0.73
N ARG A 209 12.37 19.52 -0.30
CA ARG A 209 10.92 19.29 -0.21
C ARG A 209 10.58 17.83 -0.40
N LEU A 210 9.85 17.24 0.55
CA LEU A 210 9.39 15.86 0.49
C LEU A 210 8.15 15.70 -0.40
N ASP A 211 7.37 16.77 -0.57
CA ASP A 211 6.18 16.79 -1.41
C ASP A 211 6.47 16.99 -2.91
N ARG A 212 7.71 17.24 -3.31
CA ARG A 212 8.15 17.32 -4.72
C ARG A 212 8.92 16.06 -5.06
N LEU A 213 8.34 15.20 -5.92
CA LEU A 213 8.87 13.86 -6.14
C LEU A 213 10.10 13.82 -7.06
N GLU A 214 10.13 14.69 -8.08
CA GLU A 214 11.29 14.89 -8.94
C GLU A 214 11.71 16.36 -8.93
N THR A 215 12.77 16.67 -8.20
CA THR A 215 13.36 18.00 -8.19
C THR A 215 14.86 17.88 -8.43
N PRO A 216 15.46 18.67 -9.36
CA PRO A 216 16.90 18.69 -9.56
C PRO A 216 17.64 18.99 -8.25
N GLY A 217 18.71 18.23 -7.98
CA GLY A 217 19.53 18.43 -6.78
C GLY A 217 18.95 17.81 -5.51
N MET A 218 17.85 17.07 -5.56
CA MET A 218 17.36 16.32 -4.41
C MET A 218 18.36 15.25 -3.98
N PRO A 219 18.62 15.09 -2.67
CA PRO A 219 19.46 14.02 -2.15
C PRO A 219 18.98 12.66 -2.61
N GLN A 220 19.90 11.82 -3.04
CA GLN A 220 19.61 10.41 -3.31
C GLN A 220 19.46 9.64 -1.99
N GLY A 221 18.65 8.60 -2.02
CA GLY A 221 18.40 7.77 -0.85
C GLY A 221 16.94 7.39 -0.70
N CYS A 222 16.57 6.99 0.49
CA CYS A 222 15.19 6.68 0.82
C CYS A 222 14.84 7.17 2.22
N VAL A 223 13.58 7.48 2.44
CA VAL A 223 13.06 7.85 3.76
C VAL A 223 11.69 7.23 3.97
N LYS A 224 11.49 6.67 5.16
CA LYS A 224 10.20 6.21 5.67
C LYS A 224 9.82 7.03 6.89
N GLY A 225 8.63 7.62 6.87
CA GLY A 225 8.06 8.34 8.00
C GLY A 225 6.56 8.20 8.05
N PHE A 226 5.98 8.52 9.21
CA PHE A 226 4.55 8.43 9.48
C PHE A 226 3.97 9.76 9.89
N ALA A 227 2.83 10.12 9.31
CA ALA A 227 1.96 11.18 9.76
C ALA A 227 0.78 10.59 10.55
N GLY A 228 0.28 11.32 11.53
CA GLY A 228 -0.92 10.93 12.27
C GLY A 228 -0.75 10.96 13.79
N PRO A 229 -1.85 10.69 14.54
CA PRO A 229 -3.17 10.35 14.02
C PRO A 229 -3.80 11.49 13.22
N LEU A 230 -4.36 11.13 12.05
CA LEU A 230 -4.95 12.06 11.11
C LEU A 230 -6.41 12.40 11.44
N GLN A 231 -6.87 13.56 11.00
CA GLN A 231 -8.27 13.98 11.02
C GLN A 231 -8.96 13.78 9.66
N SER A 232 -8.17 13.73 8.59
CA SER A 232 -8.62 13.50 7.22
C SER A 232 -7.82 12.37 6.57
N GLY A 233 -8.52 11.38 6.05
CA GLY A 233 -7.94 10.25 5.31
C GLY A 233 -7.93 10.51 3.81
N ARG A 234 -7.07 11.42 3.36
CA ARG A 234 -6.95 11.76 1.94
C ARG A 234 -5.52 12.11 1.57
N ALA A 235 -5.00 11.46 0.54
CA ALA A 235 -3.69 11.79 -0.03
C ALA A 235 -3.71 11.62 -1.55
N ALA A 236 -2.86 12.37 -2.28
CA ALA A 236 -2.80 12.24 -3.73
C ALA A 236 -1.39 12.46 -4.28
N ILE A 237 -1.15 11.86 -5.44
CA ILE A 237 -0.06 12.22 -6.35
C ILE A 237 -0.67 13.00 -7.50
N VAL A 238 -0.14 14.18 -7.77
CA VAL A 238 -0.69 15.13 -8.75
C VAL A 238 0.41 15.61 -9.69
N ASN A 239 0.11 15.67 -10.97
CA ASN A 239 0.95 16.29 -11.98
C ASN A 239 0.18 17.42 -12.66
N ASP A 240 0.51 18.66 -12.31
CA ASP A 240 -0.20 19.84 -12.80
C ASP A 240 0.01 20.07 -14.33
N ALA A 241 1.11 19.55 -14.89
CA ALA A 241 1.41 19.72 -16.32
C ALA A 241 0.59 18.79 -17.22
N THR A 242 0.34 17.55 -16.78
CA THR A 242 -0.44 16.56 -17.53
C THR A 242 -1.90 16.49 -17.08
N GLY A 243 -2.21 17.05 -15.93
CA GLY A 243 -3.49 16.93 -15.25
C GLY A 243 -3.74 15.53 -14.67
N ASP A 244 -2.71 14.68 -14.56
CA ASP A 244 -2.84 13.37 -13.95
C ASP A 244 -2.96 13.48 -12.43
N ARG A 245 -3.90 12.72 -11.87
CA ARG A 245 -4.12 12.63 -10.43
C ARG A 245 -4.48 11.21 -10.04
N LEU A 246 -3.78 10.69 -9.04
CA LEU A 246 -4.16 9.51 -8.28
C LEU A 246 -4.45 9.96 -6.85
N GLU A 247 -5.68 9.76 -6.41
CA GLU A 247 -6.13 10.11 -5.07
C GLU A 247 -6.57 8.87 -4.30
N LEU A 248 -6.17 8.79 -3.04
CA LEU A 248 -6.57 7.79 -2.07
C LEU A 248 -7.41 8.47 -1.00
N GLU A 249 -8.58 7.89 -0.69
CA GLU A 249 -9.43 8.30 0.44
C GLU A 249 -9.72 7.10 1.34
N TRP A 250 -9.72 7.30 2.67
CA TRP A 250 -9.97 6.24 3.65
C TRP A 250 -10.57 6.76 4.96
N ASP A 251 -11.17 5.88 5.74
CA ASP A 251 -11.69 6.22 7.07
C ASP A 251 -10.55 6.24 8.10
N VAL A 252 -10.24 7.41 8.64
CA VAL A 252 -9.19 7.61 9.65
C VAL A 252 -9.48 6.90 10.99
N ARG A 253 -10.74 6.51 11.24
CA ARG A 253 -11.06 5.70 12.44
C ARG A 253 -10.53 4.28 12.32
N ALA A 254 -10.44 3.78 11.10
CA ALA A 254 -9.90 2.45 10.82
C ALA A 254 -8.38 2.49 10.53
N ALA A 255 -7.91 3.54 9.85
CA ALA A 255 -6.51 3.74 9.51
C ALA A 255 -6.07 5.17 9.84
N PRO A 256 -5.73 5.45 11.13
CA PRO A 256 -5.41 6.81 11.59
C PRO A 256 -4.05 7.32 11.14
N TYR A 257 -3.22 6.52 10.52
CA TYR A 257 -1.87 6.91 10.13
C TYR A 257 -1.68 6.83 8.62
N LEU A 258 -0.73 7.63 8.13
CA LEU A 258 -0.24 7.57 6.75
C LEU A 258 1.27 7.36 6.80
N GLY A 259 1.74 6.21 6.34
CA GLY A 259 3.13 5.99 6.00
C GLY A 259 3.47 6.69 4.69
N LEU A 260 4.62 7.35 4.66
CA LEU A 260 5.21 7.93 3.47
C LEU A 260 6.57 7.29 3.24
N TRP A 261 6.71 6.55 2.15
CA TRP A 261 7.98 6.05 1.66
C TRP A 261 8.38 6.79 0.40
N LEU A 262 9.54 7.40 0.43
CA LEU A 262 10.15 8.06 -0.72
C LEU A 262 11.45 7.34 -1.06
N ASN A 263 11.54 6.76 -2.25
CA ASN A 263 12.76 6.19 -2.78
C ASN A 263 13.24 7.01 -3.98
N ARG A 264 14.38 7.66 -3.83
CA ARG A 264 15.01 8.52 -4.81
C ARG A 264 16.40 8.02 -5.16
N GLY A 265 16.47 6.82 -5.74
CA GLY A 265 17.72 6.24 -6.23
C GLY A 265 18.37 5.19 -5.30
N HIS A 266 17.80 4.91 -4.13
CA HIS A 266 18.27 3.77 -3.35
C HIS A 266 18.06 2.47 -4.15
N ALA A 267 19.09 1.64 -4.22
CA ALA A 267 19.15 0.45 -5.09
C ALA A 267 18.87 0.73 -6.59
N GLY A 268 19.01 1.99 -7.04
CA GLY A 268 18.68 2.42 -8.41
C GLY A 268 17.18 2.61 -8.67
N PHE A 269 16.33 2.60 -7.64
CA PHE A 269 14.88 2.65 -7.77
C PHE A 269 14.34 4.05 -7.48
N HIS A 270 13.27 4.43 -8.20
CA HIS A 270 12.56 5.69 -8.03
C HIS A 270 11.06 5.41 -7.93
N HIS A 271 10.51 5.48 -6.73
CA HIS A 271 9.09 5.30 -6.48
C HIS A 271 8.66 5.95 -5.17
N VAL A 272 7.37 6.10 -5.00
CA VAL A 272 6.75 6.63 -3.79
C VAL A 272 5.65 5.69 -3.32
N ALA A 273 5.48 5.58 -1.99
CA ALA A 273 4.33 4.94 -1.40
C ALA A 273 3.55 5.92 -0.51
N LEU A 274 2.24 5.95 -0.70
CA LEU A 274 1.27 6.56 0.20
C LEU A 274 0.53 5.42 0.89
N GLU A 275 0.77 5.20 2.16
CA GLU A 275 0.42 4.00 2.88
C GLU A 275 -0.57 4.25 4.02
N PRO A 276 -1.88 4.28 3.77
CA PRO A 276 -2.87 4.21 4.83
C PRO A 276 -2.63 2.98 5.71
N THR A 277 -2.58 3.18 7.03
CA THR A 277 -2.29 2.10 7.98
C THR A 277 -2.98 2.34 9.32
N ASN A 278 -3.29 1.25 10.02
CA ASN A 278 -3.90 1.29 11.34
C ASN A 278 -2.87 1.29 12.48
N ALA A 279 -1.58 1.21 12.15
CA ALA A 279 -0.50 1.14 13.14
C ALA A 279 0.77 1.83 12.65
N ALA A 280 1.65 2.22 13.55
CA ALA A 280 2.98 2.77 13.28
C ALA A 280 3.93 2.49 14.46
N PRO A 281 5.24 2.26 14.21
CA PRO A 281 5.95 2.22 12.93
C PRO A 281 5.75 0.90 12.18
N ASP A 282 6.60 0.56 11.19
CA ASP A 282 6.45 -0.63 10.34
C ASP A 282 6.47 -1.98 11.09
N SER A 283 7.13 -2.07 12.24
CA SER A 283 7.16 -3.28 13.06
C SER A 283 5.98 -3.33 14.03
N LEU A 284 5.17 -4.39 13.99
CA LEU A 284 4.10 -4.60 14.96
C LEU A 284 4.64 -4.60 16.41
N GLN A 285 5.80 -5.21 16.66
CA GLN A 285 6.43 -5.18 17.96
C GLN A 285 6.73 -3.74 18.40
N ASP A 286 7.34 -2.94 17.55
CA ASP A 286 7.66 -1.55 17.85
C ASP A 286 6.41 -0.67 17.96
N ALA A 287 5.37 -0.98 17.17
CA ALA A 287 4.09 -0.29 17.24
C ALA A 287 3.42 -0.48 18.61
N VAL A 288 3.50 -1.69 19.17
CA VAL A 288 2.93 -1.99 20.50
C VAL A 288 3.85 -1.52 21.62
N GLU A 289 5.15 -1.86 21.57
CA GLU A 289 6.06 -1.66 22.70
C GLU A 289 6.63 -0.23 22.78
N LYS A 290 6.90 0.40 21.62
CA LYS A 290 7.61 1.70 21.58
C LYS A 290 6.69 2.88 21.27
N TRP A 291 5.88 2.77 20.21
CA TRP A 291 5.04 3.91 19.79
C TRP A 291 3.63 3.87 20.37
N GLN A 292 3.15 2.69 20.81
CA GLN A 292 1.80 2.48 21.33
C GLN A 292 0.72 2.91 20.32
N GLN A 293 0.95 2.60 19.06
CA GLN A 293 0.12 2.96 17.90
C GLN A 293 -0.22 1.69 17.14
N PHE A 294 -1.24 0.97 17.57
CA PHE A 294 -1.66 -0.31 17.03
C PHE A 294 -3.18 -0.49 17.15
N ALA A 295 -3.71 -1.48 16.45
CA ALA A 295 -5.10 -1.93 16.62
C ALA A 295 -5.15 -3.33 17.21
N MET A 296 -6.31 -3.67 17.77
CA MET A 296 -6.55 -4.98 18.38
C MET A 296 -7.90 -5.52 17.91
N ILE A 297 -7.97 -6.84 17.72
CA ILE A 297 -9.20 -7.53 17.32
C ILE A 297 -9.49 -8.68 18.30
N GLY A 298 -10.70 -8.69 18.85
CA GLY A 298 -11.14 -9.71 19.79
C GLY A 298 -11.27 -11.10 19.16
N PRO A 299 -11.33 -12.16 19.96
CA PRO A 299 -11.47 -13.53 19.47
C PRO A 299 -12.79 -13.71 18.71
N GLY A 300 -12.74 -14.34 17.54
CA GLY A 300 -13.88 -14.55 16.65
C GLY A 300 -14.45 -13.28 16.01
N ALA A 301 -13.91 -12.10 16.30
CA ALA A 301 -14.39 -10.84 15.74
C ALA A 301 -13.84 -10.60 14.32
N THR A 302 -14.57 -9.77 13.58
CA THR A 302 -14.14 -9.24 12.26
C THR A 302 -14.17 -7.73 12.32
N VAL A 303 -13.08 -7.10 11.87
CA VAL A 303 -13.02 -5.66 11.60
C VAL A 303 -13.08 -5.43 10.11
N GLN A 304 -13.71 -4.32 9.69
CA GLN A 304 -13.88 -3.96 8.29
C GLN A 304 -13.52 -2.50 8.07
N TRP A 305 -12.96 -2.20 6.90
CA TRP A 305 -12.64 -0.84 6.47
C TRP A 305 -12.61 -0.77 4.96
N SER A 306 -12.48 0.42 4.41
CA SER A 306 -12.35 0.62 2.97
C SER A 306 -11.36 1.73 2.63
N VAL A 307 -10.78 1.60 1.44
CA VAL A 307 -9.99 2.64 0.77
C VAL A 307 -10.57 2.87 -0.60
N GLN A 308 -10.69 4.12 -1.01
CA GLN A 308 -11.15 4.50 -2.33
C GLN A 308 -10.00 5.09 -3.13
N TRP A 309 -9.90 4.71 -4.41
CA TRP A 309 -8.94 5.25 -5.35
C TRP A 309 -9.64 5.93 -6.51
N GLN A 310 -9.24 7.16 -6.80
CA GLN A 310 -9.70 7.93 -7.95
C GLN A 310 -8.53 8.23 -8.87
N VAL A 311 -8.72 7.96 -10.17
CA VAL A 311 -7.75 8.29 -11.24
C VAL A 311 -8.39 9.28 -12.18
N SER A 312 -7.76 10.41 -12.41
CA SER A 312 -8.26 11.45 -13.31
C SER A 312 -7.16 12.09 -14.16
#